data_61c65f455d486640b94e1e7329be08fd
#
_entry.id   61c65f455d486640b94e1e7329be08fd
#
_cell.length_a   1.000
_cell.length_b   1.000
_cell.length_c   1.000
_cell.angle_alpha   90.00
_cell.angle_beta   90.00
_cell.angle_gamma   90.00
#
_symmetry.space_group_name_H-M   'P 1'
#
loop_
_entity.id
_entity.type
_entity.pdbx_description
1 polymer ?
#
loop_
_entity_poly.entity_id
_entity_poly.type
_entity_poly.pdbx_seq_one_letter_code
_entity_poly.pdbx_strand_id
1 'polypeptide(L)'
;MIKLCTGFVHRCAKPVGIAQNYARYLTWLLPSTLVGEPVSRIARRRCLVVLGVLCVMGITPASATKDVKPSIDYLKLYAHSRIVNYKEFQCFNTLITKESNWRVNAINGSHYGLGQMRNPLYRNLDGFRMIDWSLRYMTHRYSGSSCKALAHWQKHGWH
;
A
#
# COMPACT_ATOMS: atom_id res chain seq x y z
N MET A 1 -13.20 24.77 50.28
CA MET A 1 -11.83 24.25 50.50
C MET A 1 -11.29 23.75 49.15
N ILE A 2 -10.27 24.41 48.70
CA ILE A 2 -9.57 24.24 47.43
C ILE A 2 -8.62 23.06 47.58
N LYS A 3 -8.53 22.16 46.61
CA LYS A 3 -7.26 21.49 46.23
C LYS A 3 -7.16 21.25 44.75
N LEU A 4 -6.27 22.01 44.17
CA LEU A 4 -5.64 21.79 42.88
C LEU A 4 -4.92 20.45 42.85
N CYS A 5 -5.00 19.75 41.74
CA CYS A 5 -3.99 18.78 41.32
C CYS A 5 -3.51 19.10 39.90
N THR A 6 -2.28 19.49 39.87
CA THR A 6 -1.40 19.85 38.79
C THR A 6 -1.00 18.62 37.96
N GLY A 7 -0.88 18.84 36.64
CA GLY A 7 0.24 18.34 35.85
C GLY A 7 0.15 16.92 35.31
N PHE A 8 -0.35 16.76 34.11
CA PHE A 8 0.03 15.62 33.25
C PHE A 8 0.74 16.16 32.01
N VAL A 9 2.06 16.01 32.04
CA VAL A 9 2.96 16.34 30.93
C VAL A 9 2.80 15.31 29.85
N HIS A 10 2.19 15.66 28.72
CA HIS A 10 2.21 14.86 27.52
C HIS A 10 3.63 14.80 26.94
N ARG A 11 4.32 13.69 27.12
CA ARG A 11 5.51 13.36 26.34
C ARG A 11 5.08 13.01 24.92
N CYS A 12 5.34 13.91 23.99
CA CYS A 12 5.32 13.60 22.56
C CYS A 12 6.39 12.52 22.25
N ALA A 13 5.98 11.32 21.98
CA ALA A 13 6.84 10.29 21.42
C ALA A 13 7.23 10.71 19.99
N LYS A 14 8.52 10.93 19.73
CA LYS A 14 9.08 11.15 18.41
C LYS A 14 8.91 9.86 17.58
N PRO A 15 8.55 9.93 16.30
CA PRO A 15 8.56 8.76 15.44
C PRO A 15 10.01 8.30 15.25
N VAL A 16 10.32 7.12 15.74
CA VAL A 16 11.62 6.45 15.51
C VAL A 16 11.63 5.99 14.06
N GLY A 17 12.54 6.58 13.28
CA GLY A 17 12.63 6.39 11.83
C GLY A 17 12.99 4.97 11.41
N ILE A 18 12.18 4.40 10.57
CA ILE A 18 12.41 3.14 9.83
C ILE A 18 13.58 3.30 8.82
N ALA A 19 14.02 4.53 8.55
CA ALA A 19 15.08 4.82 7.58
C ALA A 19 16.51 4.43 8.02
N GLN A 20 16.76 4.21 9.32
CA GLN A 20 18.13 3.90 9.81
C GLN A 20 18.56 2.44 9.67
N ASN A 21 17.64 1.52 9.42
CA ASN A 21 18.01 0.10 9.32
C ASN A 21 18.45 -0.33 7.91
N TYR A 22 18.12 0.42 6.86
CA TYR A 22 18.56 0.09 5.50
C TYR A 22 20.04 0.43 5.22
N ALA A 23 20.59 1.43 5.88
CA ALA A 23 21.99 1.82 5.69
C ALA A 23 23.01 0.79 6.24
N ARG A 24 22.60 -0.06 7.18
CA ARG A 24 23.50 -1.06 7.79
C ARG A 24 23.66 -2.34 6.98
N TYR A 25 22.74 -2.66 6.07
CA TYR A 25 22.83 -3.86 5.23
C TYR A 25 23.69 -3.68 3.98
N LEU A 26 23.90 -2.45 3.50
CA LEU A 26 24.70 -2.18 2.32
C LEU A 26 26.22 -2.14 2.57
N THR A 27 26.66 -2.03 3.81
CA THR A 27 28.11 -1.97 4.15
C THR A 27 28.78 -3.34 4.15
N TRP A 28 28.04 -4.45 4.09
CA TRP A 28 28.60 -5.80 4.11
C TRP A 28 28.84 -6.41 2.73
N LEU A 29 28.44 -5.76 1.66
CA LEU A 29 28.56 -6.28 0.28
C LEU A 29 29.63 -5.61 -0.57
N LEU A 30 30.38 -4.64 -0.04
CA LEU A 30 31.49 -4.03 -0.78
C LEU A 30 32.84 -4.53 -0.22
N PRO A 31 33.68 -5.16 -1.03
CA PRO A 31 35.02 -5.53 -0.60
C PRO A 31 35.84 -4.27 -0.31
N SER A 32 36.53 -4.29 0.83
CA SER A 32 37.28 -3.19 1.45
C SER A 32 38.57 -2.75 0.69
N THR A 33 38.68 -2.96 -0.61
CA THR A 33 39.91 -2.77 -1.37
C THR A 33 39.92 -1.57 -2.33
N LEU A 34 38.99 -0.65 -2.24
CA LEU A 34 38.97 0.54 -3.13
C LEU A 34 39.03 1.90 -2.40
N VAL A 35 39.75 1.96 -1.28
CA VAL A 35 40.05 3.24 -0.66
C VAL A 35 41.59 3.50 -0.84
N GLY A 36 41.89 4.37 -1.75
CA GLY A 36 43.20 5.06 -1.75
C GLY A 36 44.16 4.79 -2.89
N GLU A 37 43.78 5.09 -4.15
CA GLU A 37 44.79 5.36 -5.19
C GLU A 37 44.44 6.70 -5.87
N PRO A 38 45.43 7.63 -6.00
CA PRO A 38 45.23 8.89 -6.71
C PRO A 38 45.13 8.60 -8.20
N VAL A 39 43.97 8.87 -8.79
CA VAL A 39 43.71 8.72 -10.23
C VAL A 39 44.67 9.61 -11.02
N SER A 40 45.67 9.00 -11.66
CA SER A 40 46.63 9.68 -12.51
C SER A 40 45.93 10.34 -13.70
N ARG A 41 46.45 11.52 -14.13
CA ARG A 41 45.86 12.32 -15.23
C ARG A 41 45.72 11.56 -16.58
N ILE A 42 46.36 10.42 -16.72
CA ILE A 42 46.32 9.57 -17.93
C ILE A 42 44.99 8.79 -18.03
N ALA A 43 44.39 8.44 -16.90
CA ALA A 43 43.11 7.71 -16.89
C ALA A 43 41.92 8.55 -17.39
N ARG A 44 42.00 9.90 -17.27
CA ARG A 44 40.90 10.79 -17.72
C ARG A 44 40.71 10.82 -19.23
N ARG A 45 41.76 10.59 -20.02
CA ARG A 45 41.65 10.63 -21.50
C ARG A 45 41.07 9.35 -22.09
N ARG A 46 41.17 8.21 -21.39
CA ARG A 46 40.64 6.93 -21.87
C ARG A 46 39.16 6.70 -21.52
N CYS A 47 38.66 7.32 -20.44
CA CYS A 47 37.24 7.23 -20.08
C CYS A 47 36.31 8.00 -21.02
N LEU A 48 36.77 9.09 -21.67
CA LEU A 48 35.94 9.88 -22.58
C LEU A 48 35.66 9.15 -23.93
N VAL A 49 36.53 8.25 -24.35
CA VAL A 49 36.33 7.50 -25.60
C VAL A 49 35.36 6.32 -25.41
N VAL A 50 35.34 5.71 -24.23
CA VAL A 50 34.46 4.59 -23.93
C VAL A 50 32.99 5.04 -23.69
N LEU A 51 32.79 6.24 -23.14
CA LEU A 51 31.45 6.82 -22.94
C LEU A 51 30.78 7.24 -24.25
N GLY A 52 31.54 7.53 -25.31
CA GLY A 52 31.02 7.95 -26.62
C GLY A 52 30.41 6.77 -27.42
N VAL A 53 30.80 5.53 -27.17
CA VAL A 53 30.33 4.35 -27.93
C VAL A 53 29.09 3.72 -27.31
N LEU A 54 28.81 3.94 -26.01
CA LEU A 54 27.63 3.41 -25.32
C LEU A 54 26.34 4.21 -25.54
N CYS A 55 26.43 5.43 -26.09
CA CYS A 55 25.24 6.26 -26.35
C CYS A 55 24.43 5.90 -27.61
N VAL A 56 24.88 4.94 -28.42
CA VAL A 56 24.20 4.57 -29.68
C VAL A 56 23.35 3.28 -29.55
N MET A 57 23.43 2.58 -28.41
CA MET A 57 22.49 1.52 -28.10
C MET A 57 21.17 2.17 -27.69
N GLY A 58 20.27 2.34 -28.68
CA GLY A 58 18.94 2.92 -28.48
C GLY A 58 18.24 2.27 -27.30
N ILE A 59 18.14 3.01 -26.20
CA ILE A 59 17.21 2.69 -25.10
C ILE A 59 15.84 2.89 -25.71
N THR A 60 15.23 1.81 -26.19
CA THR A 60 13.82 1.82 -26.56
C THR A 60 13.03 2.21 -25.32
N PRO A 61 12.20 3.27 -25.38
CA PRO A 61 11.35 3.62 -24.24
C PRO A 61 10.50 2.41 -23.91
N ALA A 62 10.52 2.01 -22.62
CA ALA A 62 9.66 0.96 -22.12
C ALA A 62 8.23 1.26 -22.58
N SER A 63 7.63 0.35 -23.32
CA SER A 63 6.24 0.45 -23.76
C SER A 63 5.39 0.78 -22.54
N ALA A 64 4.60 1.85 -22.65
CA ALA A 64 3.62 2.21 -21.64
C ALA A 64 2.79 0.96 -21.32
N THR A 65 2.90 0.48 -20.10
CA THR A 65 2.06 -0.59 -19.59
C THR A 65 0.63 -0.10 -19.68
N LYS A 66 -0.17 -0.70 -20.56
CA LYS A 66 -1.61 -0.49 -20.59
C LYS A 66 -2.09 -0.72 -19.16
N ASP A 67 -2.88 0.19 -18.61
CA ASP A 67 -3.54 0.04 -17.30
C ASP A 67 -4.41 -1.22 -17.35
N VAL A 68 -3.79 -2.35 -17.02
CA VAL A 68 -4.49 -3.64 -16.94
C VAL A 68 -5.33 -3.59 -15.68
N LYS A 69 -6.63 -3.43 -15.84
CA LYS A 69 -7.58 -3.51 -14.74
C LYS A 69 -7.37 -4.83 -14.01
N PRO A 70 -7.08 -4.82 -12.70
CA PRO A 70 -6.79 -6.04 -11.96
C PRO A 70 -7.97 -7.02 -12.02
N SER A 71 -7.67 -8.30 -12.24
CA SER A 71 -8.70 -9.34 -12.19
C SER A 71 -9.25 -9.47 -10.77
N ILE A 72 -10.44 -10.08 -10.65
CA ILE A 72 -11.09 -10.36 -9.35
C ILE A 72 -10.17 -11.19 -8.45
N ASP A 73 -9.42 -12.13 -9.02
CA ASP A 73 -8.51 -12.99 -8.25
C ASP A 73 -7.34 -12.21 -7.64
N TYR A 74 -6.79 -11.23 -8.37
CA TYR A 74 -5.78 -10.33 -7.82
C TYR A 74 -6.33 -9.47 -6.68
N LEU A 75 -7.57 -9.00 -6.79
CA LEU A 75 -8.22 -8.25 -5.71
C LEU A 75 -8.46 -9.11 -4.47
N LYS A 76 -8.89 -10.36 -4.65
CA LYS A 76 -9.06 -11.31 -3.55
C LYS A 76 -7.73 -11.66 -2.89
N LEU A 77 -6.69 -11.89 -3.68
CA LEU A 77 -5.34 -12.16 -3.17
C LEU A 77 -4.81 -10.98 -2.36
N TYR A 78 -4.99 -9.76 -2.87
CA TYR A 78 -4.63 -8.54 -2.14
C TYR A 78 -5.40 -8.43 -0.82
N ALA A 79 -6.72 -8.61 -0.82
CA ALA A 79 -7.52 -8.59 0.39
C ALA A 79 -7.05 -9.63 1.41
N HIS A 80 -6.73 -10.86 0.95
CA HIS A 80 -6.18 -11.91 1.80
C HIS A 80 -4.82 -11.53 2.41
N SER A 81 -3.96 -10.86 1.66
CA SER A 81 -2.67 -10.38 2.18
C SER A 81 -2.82 -9.29 3.26
N ARG A 82 -3.91 -8.52 3.21
CA ARG A 82 -4.23 -7.46 4.19
C ARG A 82 -4.94 -8.02 5.43
N ILE A 83 -5.66 -9.13 5.29
CA ILE A 83 -6.42 -9.78 6.37
C ILE A 83 -5.76 -11.11 6.70
N VAL A 84 -4.84 -11.09 7.68
CA VAL A 84 -4.03 -12.27 8.03
C VAL A 84 -4.89 -13.43 8.56
N ASN A 85 -5.97 -13.13 9.28
CA ASN A 85 -6.88 -14.15 9.80
C ASN A 85 -7.78 -14.68 8.68
N TYR A 86 -7.63 -15.94 8.33
CA TYR A 86 -8.40 -16.58 7.24
C TYR A 86 -9.91 -16.52 7.43
N LYS A 87 -10.41 -16.70 8.67
CA LYS A 87 -11.84 -16.60 8.98
C LYS A 87 -12.37 -15.17 8.71
N GLU A 88 -11.64 -14.16 9.12
CA GLU A 88 -11.98 -12.75 8.84
C GLU A 88 -11.93 -12.47 7.33
N PHE A 89 -10.96 -13.04 6.61
CA PHE A 89 -10.92 -12.95 5.15
C PHE A 89 -12.13 -13.61 4.49
N GLN A 90 -12.55 -14.80 4.93
CA GLN A 90 -13.76 -15.46 4.41
C GLN A 90 -15.01 -14.59 4.61
N CYS A 91 -15.15 -13.97 5.79
CA CYS A 91 -16.24 -13.04 6.07
C CYS A 91 -16.18 -11.82 5.15
N PHE A 92 -14.99 -11.23 4.95
CA PHE A 92 -14.78 -10.12 4.03
C PHE A 92 -15.16 -10.51 2.59
N ASN A 93 -14.63 -11.64 2.11
CA ASN A 93 -14.91 -12.14 0.76
C ASN A 93 -16.42 -12.34 0.55
N THR A 94 -17.12 -12.94 1.52
CA THR A 94 -18.57 -13.12 1.46
C THR A 94 -19.31 -11.78 1.42
N LEU A 95 -18.91 -10.83 2.26
CA LEU A 95 -19.53 -9.51 2.30
C LEU A 95 -19.36 -8.75 0.97
N ILE A 96 -18.15 -8.67 0.44
CA ILE A 96 -17.87 -7.98 -0.85
C ILE A 96 -18.57 -8.70 -2.02
N THR A 97 -18.71 -10.02 -1.96
CA THR A 97 -19.50 -10.77 -2.95
C THR A 97 -20.97 -10.37 -2.90
N LYS A 98 -21.54 -10.21 -1.72
CA LYS A 98 -22.93 -9.76 -1.52
C LYS A 98 -23.14 -8.30 -1.98
N GLU A 99 -22.19 -7.41 -1.73
CA GLU A 99 -22.29 -5.99 -2.06
C GLU A 99 -22.16 -5.73 -3.57
N SER A 100 -21.17 -6.32 -4.22
CA SER A 100 -20.82 -5.95 -5.60
C SER A 100 -20.44 -7.12 -6.51
N ASN A 101 -20.36 -8.34 -5.95
CA ASN A 101 -19.71 -9.47 -6.62
C ASN A 101 -18.28 -9.10 -7.13
N TRP A 102 -17.52 -8.41 -6.30
CA TRP A 102 -16.16 -7.94 -6.59
C TRP A 102 -16.05 -6.99 -7.81
N ARG A 103 -17.14 -6.37 -8.23
CA ARG A 103 -17.13 -5.41 -9.34
C ARG A 103 -16.71 -4.02 -8.84
N VAL A 104 -15.51 -3.58 -9.24
CA VAL A 104 -14.96 -2.25 -8.91
C VAL A 104 -15.90 -1.12 -9.39
N ASN A 105 -16.55 -1.30 -10.53
CA ASN A 105 -17.44 -0.29 -11.12
C ASN A 105 -18.92 -0.52 -10.77
N ALA A 106 -19.23 -1.28 -9.71
CA ALA A 106 -20.61 -1.47 -9.30
C ALA A 106 -21.22 -0.13 -8.85
N ILE A 107 -22.44 0.13 -9.27
CA ILE A 107 -23.21 1.30 -8.88
C ILE A 107 -24.61 0.84 -8.53
N ASN A 108 -25.11 1.26 -7.36
CA ASN A 108 -26.47 1.05 -6.91
C ASN A 108 -26.97 2.35 -6.27
N GLY A 109 -27.68 3.19 -7.06
CA GLY A 109 -28.08 4.53 -6.65
C GLY A 109 -26.87 5.38 -6.27
N SER A 110 -26.77 5.78 -5.01
CA SER A 110 -25.65 6.57 -4.46
C SER A 110 -24.52 5.74 -3.87
N HIS A 111 -24.51 4.42 -4.07
CA HIS A 111 -23.52 3.50 -3.53
C HIS A 111 -22.59 2.99 -4.64
N TYR A 112 -21.30 2.91 -4.36
CA TYR A 112 -20.27 2.71 -5.38
C TYR A 112 -19.28 1.60 -4.99
N GLY A 113 -18.75 0.92 -6.02
CA GLY A 113 -17.59 0.06 -5.97
C GLY A 113 -17.76 -1.22 -5.16
N LEU A 114 -16.62 -1.77 -4.72
CA LEU A 114 -16.56 -3.10 -4.07
C LEU A 114 -17.43 -3.20 -2.82
N GLY A 115 -17.33 -2.21 -1.93
CA GLY A 115 -18.05 -2.20 -0.65
C GLY A 115 -19.33 -1.38 -0.65
N GLN A 116 -19.84 -0.98 -1.82
CA GLN A 116 -21.06 -0.17 -1.96
C GLN A 116 -21.11 1.03 -1.00
N MET A 117 -20.00 1.78 -0.95
CA MET A 117 -19.90 2.94 -0.07
C MET A 117 -20.62 4.15 -0.65
N ARG A 118 -21.43 4.85 0.18
CA ARG A 118 -22.07 6.10 -0.18
C ARG A 118 -21.09 7.27 -0.06
N ASN A 119 -20.05 7.26 -0.92
CA ASN A 119 -19.02 8.29 -0.93
C ASN A 119 -18.51 8.53 -2.36
N PRO A 120 -18.65 9.76 -2.93
CA PRO A 120 -18.18 10.07 -4.27
C PRO A 120 -16.67 9.89 -4.46
N LEU A 121 -15.87 10.11 -3.41
CA LEU A 121 -14.42 9.89 -3.47
C LEU A 121 -14.08 8.40 -3.62
N TYR A 122 -14.85 7.52 -2.98
CA TYR A 122 -14.69 6.08 -3.09
C TYR A 122 -14.92 5.59 -4.53
N ARG A 123 -15.88 6.20 -5.25
CA ARG A 123 -16.19 5.87 -6.65
C ARG A 123 -14.97 5.97 -7.58
N ASN A 124 -14.06 6.90 -7.31
CA ASN A 124 -12.91 7.19 -8.17
C ASN A 124 -11.65 6.39 -7.78
N LEU A 125 -11.75 5.51 -6.80
CA LEU A 125 -10.64 4.67 -6.37
C LEU A 125 -10.50 3.44 -7.27
N ASP A 126 -9.25 2.95 -7.42
CA ASP A 126 -9.00 1.62 -7.95
C ASP A 126 -9.44 0.53 -6.95
N GLY A 127 -9.50 -0.73 -7.42
CA GLY A 127 -9.98 -1.84 -6.60
C GLY A 127 -9.15 -2.09 -5.33
N PHE A 128 -7.82 -1.88 -5.36
CA PHE A 128 -6.96 -2.07 -4.19
C PHE A 128 -7.25 -1.00 -3.13
N ARG A 129 -7.34 0.25 -3.54
CA ARG A 129 -7.70 1.36 -2.64
C ARG A 129 -9.12 1.23 -2.09
N MET A 130 -10.06 0.67 -2.87
CA MET A 130 -11.40 0.35 -2.38
C MET A 130 -11.37 -0.70 -1.26
N ILE A 131 -10.51 -1.72 -1.37
CA ILE A 131 -10.30 -2.71 -0.32
C ILE A 131 -9.75 -2.03 0.95
N ASP A 132 -8.67 -1.24 0.83
CA ASP A 132 -8.08 -0.53 1.97
C ASP A 132 -9.07 0.42 2.64
N TRP A 133 -9.91 1.10 1.86
CA TRP A 133 -10.98 1.95 2.39
C TRP A 133 -12.00 1.13 3.18
N SER A 134 -12.45 0.00 2.63
CA SER A 134 -13.41 -0.89 3.28
C SER A 134 -12.85 -1.44 4.59
N LEU A 135 -11.59 -1.82 4.64
CA LEU A 135 -10.93 -2.29 5.86
C LEU A 135 -10.84 -1.18 6.93
N ARG A 136 -10.53 0.06 6.54
CA ARG A 136 -10.56 1.20 7.47
C ARG A 136 -11.96 1.47 7.99
N TYR A 137 -12.97 1.42 7.14
CA TYR A 137 -14.36 1.55 7.55
C TYR A 137 -14.74 0.48 8.57
N MET A 138 -14.35 -0.78 8.35
CA MET A 138 -14.60 -1.88 9.29
C MET A 138 -13.86 -1.68 10.62
N THR A 139 -12.66 -1.08 10.61
CA THR A 139 -11.94 -0.73 11.83
C THR A 139 -12.75 0.23 12.69
N HIS A 140 -13.31 1.27 12.09
CA HIS A 140 -14.11 2.26 12.83
C HIS A 140 -15.45 1.72 13.32
N ARG A 141 -16.16 0.96 12.47
CA ARG A 141 -17.54 0.57 12.75
C ARG A 141 -17.68 -0.77 13.46
N TYR A 142 -16.77 -1.71 13.19
CA TYR A 142 -16.86 -3.09 13.65
C TYR A 142 -15.60 -3.56 14.40
N SER A 143 -14.81 -2.63 14.92
CA SER A 143 -13.55 -2.91 15.63
C SER A 143 -12.59 -3.79 14.79
N GLY A 144 -12.55 -3.61 13.48
CA GLY A 144 -11.69 -4.34 12.55
C GLY A 144 -12.18 -5.74 12.16
N SER A 145 -13.36 -6.18 12.64
CA SER A 145 -13.86 -7.52 12.32
C SER A 145 -14.79 -7.50 11.11
N SER A 146 -14.36 -8.16 10.04
CA SER A 146 -15.18 -8.40 8.85
C SER A 146 -16.34 -9.35 9.14
N CYS A 147 -16.17 -10.26 10.09
CA CYS A 147 -17.25 -11.18 10.49
C CYS A 147 -18.37 -10.44 11.23
N LYS A 148 -18.05 -9.43 12.05
CA LYS A 148 -19.09 -8.57 12.64
C LYS A 148 -19.80 -7.73 11.58
N ALA A 149 -19.06 -7.23 10.58
CA ALA A 149 -19.65 -6.50 9.47
C ALA A 149 -20.61 -7.39 8.66
N LEU A 150 -20.20 -8.62 8.34
CA LEU A 150 -21.05 -9.59 7.66
C LEU A 150 -22.30 -9.95 8.47
N ALA A 151 -22.18 -10.18 9.77
CA ALA A 151 -23.31 -10.45 10.64
C ALA A 151 -24.31 -9.28 10.69
N HIS A 152 -23.79 -8.04 10.72
CA HIS A 152 -24.63 -6.85 10.63
C HIS A 152 -25.34 -6.78 9.27
N TRP A 153 -24.62 -7.04 8.17
CA TRP A 153 -25.19 -7.08 6.83
C TRP A 153 -26.31 -8.14 6.71
N GLN A 154 -26.09 -9.34 7.25
CA GLN A 154 -27.10 -10.42 7.25
C GLN A 154 -28.39 -10.04 7.98
N LYS A 155 -28.26 -9.21 9.03
CA LYS A 155 -29.41 -8.77 9.83
C LYS A 155 -30.14 -7.58 9.21
N HIS A 156 -29.41 -6.65 8.59
CA HIS A 156 -29.94 -5.34 8.20
C HIS A 156 -29.91 -5.09 6.69
N GLY A 157 -29.23 -5.93 5.89
CA GLY A 157 -29.06 -5.76 4.44
C GLY A 157 -28.05 -4.70 4.03
N TRP A 158 -27.26 -4.15 4.99
CA TRP A 158 -26.19 -3.17 4.76
C TRP A 158 -25.10 -3.28 5.86
N HIS A 159 -23.94 -2.68 5.62
CA HIS A 159 -22.84 -2.67 6.60
C HIS A 159 -22.22 -1.29 6.78
#